data_ce516bfc7653e15753b37a21ec04d95a
#
_entry.id   ce516bfc7653e15753b37a21ec04d95a
#
_cell.length_a   1.000
_cell.length_b   1.000
_cell.length_c   1.000
_cell.angle_alpha   90.00
_cell.angle_beta   90.00
_cell.angle_gamma   90.00
#
_symmetry.space_group_name_H-M   'P 1'
#
loop_
_entity.id
_entity.type
_entity.pdbx_description
1 polymer ?
#
loop_
_entity_poly.entity_id
_entity_poly.type
_entity_poly.pdbx_seq_one_letter_code
_entity_poly.pdbx_strand_id
1 'polypeptide(L)'
;MKDIFTRDLSGEMVSPSDPGYDALINDIFSTMETAQKLAGVSIRDQKRVHELMCDILGKPLPESTTLLPPLYIDYGKPVTIGEDCFIQQCCTFFGRGGITIGNGVFIGPKVNLITINHDVNPVNRSATYGRPIVIEDKVWIGINSTILPGVRIGHGAIIGAQSVVTHDVPPMTIVAGNPARIIKKI
;
A
#
# COMPACT_ATOMS: atom_id res chain seq x y z
N MET A 1 -12.06 -1.81 26.20
CA MET A 1 -11.76 -2.67 25.02
C MET A 1 -11.31 -1.75 23.91
N LYS A 2 -10.23 -2.05 23.17
CA LYS A 2 -9.84 -1.24 22.00
C LYS A 2 -10.96 -1.34 20.95
N ASP A 3 -11.23 -0.25 20.20
CA ASP A 3 -12.16 -0.28 19.09
C ASP A 3 -11.59 -1.12 17.92
N ILE A 4 -12.44 -1.49 16.96
CA ILE A 4 -12.09 -2.38 15.87
C ILE A 4 -10.97 -1.81 14.97
N PHE A 5 -10.94 -0.50 14.74
CA PHE A 5 -9.94 0.15 13.91
C PHE A 5 -8.55 0.09 14.57
N THR A 6 -8.50 0.35 15.91
CA THR A 6 -7.26 0.25 16.69
C THR A 6 -6.74 -1.19 16.70
N ARG A 7 -7.61 -2.18 16.86
CA ARG A 7 -7.25 -3.61 16.84
C ARG A 7 -6.70 -4.00 15.46
N ASP A 8 -7.41 -3.67 14.41
CA ASP A 8 -7.04 -3.99 13.05
C ASP A 8 -5.67 -3.40 12.67
N LEU A 9 -5.47 -2.11 12.94
CA LEU A 9 -4.21 -1.43 12.66
C LEU A 9 -3.04 -1.95 13.52
N SER A 10 -3.31 -2.44 14.73
CA SER A 10 -2.27 -3.07 15.57
C SER A 10 -1.87 -4.47 15.10
N GLY A 11 -2.53 -4.99 14.06
CA GLY A 11 -2.28 -6.32 13.51
C GLY A 11 -2.90 -7.45 14.34
N GLU A 12 -3.86 -7.13 15.22
CA GLU A 12 -4.70 -8.15 15.85
C GLU A 12 -5.58 -8.79 14.78
N MET A 13 -5.87 -10.08 14.96
CA MET A 13 -6.82 -10.75 14.07
C MET A 13 -8.22 -10.20 14.29
N VAL A 14 -8.91 -9.84 13.22
CA VAL A 14 -10.30 -9.39 13.22
C VAL A 14 -11.15 -10.29 12.33
N SER A 15 -12.37 -10.54 12.75
CA SER A 15 -13.30 -11.44 12.06
C SER A 15 -14.67 -10.79 11.88
N PRO A 16 -15.50 -11.32 10.96
CA PRO A 16 -16.86 -10.82 10.76
C PRO A 16 -17.76 -10.84 12.00
N SER A 17 -17.41 -11.65 13.00
CA SER A 17 -18.16 -11.74 14.27
C SER A 17 -17.71 -10.72 15.33
N ASP A 18 -16.65 -9.96 15.06
CA ASP A 18 -16.14 -8.98 16.03
C ASP A 18 -17.06 -7.75 16.12
N PRO A 19 -17.25 -7.20 17.32
CA PRO A 19 -17.99 -5.96 17.47
C PRO A 19 -17.36 -4.83 16.67
N GLY A 20 -18.19 -4.12 15.90
CA GLY A 20 -17.73 -3.00 15.05
C GLY A 20 -17.18 -3.41 13.68
N TYR A 21 -17.15 -4.70 13.33
CA TYR A 21 -16.67 -5.16 12.02
C TYR A 21 -17.42 -4.50 10.85
N ASP A 22 -18.75 -4.36 10.95
CA ASP A 22 -19.54 -3.69 9.91
C ASP A 22 -19.13 -2.23 9.71
N ALA A 23 -18.75 -1.52 10.79
CA ALA A 23 -18.26 -0.15 10.67
C ALA A 23 -16.92 -0.09 9.93
N LEU A 24 -16.01 -1.04 10.19
CA LEU A 24 -14.75 -1.16 9.46
C LEU A 24 -14.99 -1.43 7.97
N ILE A 25 -15.87 -2.36 7.64
CA ILE A 25 -16.20 -2.70 6.24
C ILE A 25 -16.85 -1.54 5.51
N ASN A 26 -17.77 -0.82 6.16
CA ASN A 26 -18.40 0.37 5.58
C ASN A 26 -17.38 1.48 5.27
N ASP A 27 -16.40 1.69 6.14
CA ASP A 27 -15.33 2.68 5.93
C ASP A 27 -14.39 2.26 4.77
N ILE A 28 -14.10 0.95 4.66
CA ILE A 28 -13.37 0.38 3.52
C ILE A 28 -14.14 0.60 2.22
N PHE A 29 -15.43 0.25 2.17
CA PHE A 29 -16.24 0.45 0.96
C PHE A 29 -16.33 1.92 0.57
N SER A 30 -16.50 2.84 1.52
CA SER A 30 -16.49 4.27 1.25
C SER A 30 -15.18 4.74 0.62
N THR A 31 -14.05 4.20 1.10
CA THR A 31 -12.73 4.45 0.49
C THR A 31 -12.67 3.93 -0.95
N MET A 32 -13.11 2.69 -1.17
CA MET A 32 -13.10 2.07 -2.51
C MET A 32 -14.00 2.82 -3.50
N GLU A 33 -15.19 3.28 -3.07
CA GLU A 33 -16.08 4.09 -3.89
C GLU A 33 -15.44 5.43 -4.30
N THR A 34 -14.69 6.05 -3.37
CA THR A 34 -13.95 7.28 -3.68
C THR A 34 -12.80 6.99 -4.65
N ALA A 35 -12.09 5.88 -4.45
CA ALA A 35 -10.99 5.45 -5.33
C ALA A 35 -11.46 5.14 -6.76
N GLN A 36 -12.69 4.63 -6.95
CA GLN A 36 -13.27 4.41 -8.28
C GLN A 36 -13.39 5.72 -9.08
N LYS A 37 -13.58 6.86 -8.41
CA LYS A 37 -13.65 8.17 -9.09
C LYS A 37 -12.33 8.55 -9.73
N LEU A 38 -11.18 8.07 -9.20
CA LEU A 38 -9.87 8.30 -9.81
C LEU A 38 -9.76 7.72 -11.23
N ALA A 39 -10.41 6.59 -11.50
CA ALA A 39 -10.32 5.94 -12.81
C ALA A 39 -10.83 6.80 -13.96
N GLY A 40 -11.73 7.75 -13.68
CA GLY A 40 -12.29 8.69 -14.68
C GLY A 40 -11.54 10.03 -14.78
N VAL A 41 -10.51 10.25 -13.94
CA VAL A 41 -9.76 11.52 -13.94
C VAL A 41 -8.68 11.51 -15.00
N SER A 42 -8.58 12.62 -15.77
CA SER A 42 -7.46 12.79 -16.70
C SER A 42 -6.13 12.84 -15.93
N ILE A 43 -5.11 12.13 -16.45
CA ILE A 43 -3.75 12.18 -15.89
C ILE A 43 -3.15 13.60 -15.90
N ARG A 44 -3.69 14.52 -16.70
CA ARG A 44 -3.28 15.93 -16.75
C ARG A 44 -3.92 16.79 -15.67
N ASP A 45 -5.02 16.31 -15.06
CA ASP A 45 -5.72 17.01 -13.98
C ASP A 45 -5.19 16.57 -12.61
N GLN A 46 -3.93 16.87 -12.37
CA GLN A 46 -3.25 16.51 -11.12
C GLN A 46 -3.91 17.16 -9.89
N LYS A 47 -4.52 18.34 -10.06
CA LYS A 47 -5.27 18.97 -8.98
C LYS A 47 -6.42 18.07 -8.51
N ARG A 48 -7.21 17.56 -9.46
CA ARG A 48 -8.33 16.67 -9.14
C ARG A 48 -7.86 15.32 -8.58
N VAL A 49 -6.73 14.80 -9.07
CA VAL A 49 -6.09 13.60 -8.51
C VAL A 49 -5.72 13.83 -7.04
N HIS A 50 -5.07 14.95 -6.72
CA HIS A 50 -4.67 15.29 -5.35
C HIS A 50 -5.88 15.45 -4.42
N GLU A 51 -6.93 16.17 -4.84
CA GLU A 51 -8.17 16.32 -4.06
C GLU A 51 -8.75 14.95 -3.67
N LEU A 52 -8.92 14.07 -4.63
CA LEU A 52 -9.47 12.71 -4.38
C LEU A 52 -8.53 11.88 -3.51
N MET A 53 -7.23 12.00 -3.70
CA MET A 53 -6.27 11.30 -2.85
C MET A 53 -6.29 11.81 -1.40
N CYS A 54 -6.44 13.12 -1.18
CA CYS A 54 -6.62 13.66 0.17
C CYS A 54 -7.89 13.10 0.83
N ASP A 55 -8.99 12.99 0.08
CA ASP A 55 -10.24 12.38 0.58
C ASP A 55 -10.01 10.90 0.94
N ILE A 56 -9.34 10.14 0.08
CA ILE A 56 -9.02 8.71 0.29
C ILE A 56 -8.12 8.52 1.50
N LEU A 57 -7.07 9.33 1.63
CA LEU A 57 -6.08 9.22 2.70
C LEU A 57 -6.59 9.80 4.03
N GLY A 58 -7.61 10.68 4.00
CA GLY A 58 -8.05 11.45 5.17
C GLY A 58 -6.99 12.44 5.68
N LYS A 59 -6.03 12.79 4.85
CA LYS A 59 -4.92 13.71 5.15
C LYS A 59 -4.31 14.24 3.83
N PRO A 60 -3.56 15.37 3.88
CA PRO A 60 -2.93 15.92 2.68
C PRO A 60 -1.96 14.93 2.01
N LEU A 61 -2.01 14.89 0.67
CA LEU A 61 -0.95 14.33 -0.17
C LEU A 61 0.00 15.48 -0.51
N PRO A 62 1.34 15.32 -0.39
CA PRO A 62 2.29 16.35 -0.78
C PRO A 62 2.13 16.77 -2.26
N GLU A 63 2.12 18.09 -2.53
CA GLU A 63 1.93 18.64 -3.89
C GLU A 63 3.03 18.24 -4.87
N SER A 64 4.24 17.98 -4.36
CA SER A 64 5.38 17.51 -5.17
C SER A 64 5.25 16.05 -5.62
N THR A 65 4.32 15.29 -5.03
CA THR A 65 4.10 13.88 -5.39
C THR A 65 3.12 13.77 -6.55
N THR A 66 3.53 13.06 -7.59
CA THR A 66 2.72 12.78 -8.79
C THR A 66 2.15 11.38 -8.73
N LEU A 67 0.84 11.27 -8.92
CA LEU A 67 0.14 10.00 -9.03
C LEU A 67 -0.60 9.91 -10.36
N LEU A 68 -0.38 8.83 -11.10
CA LEU A 68 -1.08 8.56 -12.35
C LEU A 68 -2.23 7.57 -12.11
N PRO A 69 -3.50 7.99 -12.27
CA PRO A 69 -4.63 7.10 -12.11
C PRO A 69 -4.73 6.05 -13.25
N PRO A 70 -5.46 4.94 -13.06
CA PRO A 70 -6.15 4.59 -11.84
C PRO A 70 -5.23 4.05 -10.74
N LEU A 71 -5.62 4.25 -9.48
CA LEU A 71 -5.08 3.57 -8.31
C LEU A 71 -6.20 2.74 -7.68
N TYR A 72 -5.92 1.50 -7.35
CA TYR A 72 -6.83 0.63 -6.60
C TYR A 72 -6.40 0.62 -5.13
N ILE A 73 -7.27 1.07 -4.25
CA ILE A 73 -6.98 1.15 -2.82
C ILE A 73 -8.21 0.72 -2.02
N ASP A 74 -8.02 -0.19 -1.07
CA ASP A 74 -9.09 -0.66 -0.20
C ASP A 74 -9.32 0.27 0.99
N TYR A 75 -8.25 0.70 1.65
CA TYR A 75 -8.32 1.56 2.82
C TYR A 75 -7.15 2.53 2.89
N GLY A 76 -7.43 3.82 2.75
CA GLY A 76 -6.41 4.86 2.60
C GLY A 76 -5.93 5.50 3.90
N LYS A 77 -6.74 5.53 4.96
CA LYS A 77 -6.41 6.27 6.19
C LYS A 77 -5.06 5.87 6.81
N PRO A 78 -4.66 4.57 6.86
CA PRO A 78 -3.35 4.17 7.36
C PRO A 78 -2.21 4.31 6.33
N VAL A 79 -2.49 4.81 5.13
CA VAL A 79 -1.47 5.00 4.09
C VAL A 79 -0.87 6.40 4.22
N THR A 80 0.45 6.49 4.24
CA THR A 80 1.20 7.75 4.23
C THR A 80 2.16 7.76 3.05
N ILE A 81 2.20 8.86 2.30
CA ILE A 81 3.05 9.04 1.12
C ILE A 81 3.86 10.31 1.32
N GLY A 82 5.17 10.23 1.11
CA GLY A 82 6.11 11.34 1.24
C GLY A 82 6.12 12.28 0.04
N GLU A 83 7.08 13.19 0.06
CA GLU A 83 7.32 14.20 -0.97
C GLU A 83 8.06 13.62 -2.18
N ASP A 84 7.96 14.28 -3.35
CA ASP A 84 8.70 13.97 -4.56
C ASP A 84 8.54 12.52 -5.05
N CYS A 85 7.43 11.87 -4.71
CA CYS A 85 7.15 10.52 -5.16
C CYS A 85 6.53 10.51 -6.57
N PHE A 86 6.79 9.42 -7.31
CA PHE A 86 6.15 9.16 -8.58
C PHE A 86 5.50 7.78 -8.57
N ILE A 87 4.16 7.75 -8.52
CA ILE A 87 3.35 6.53 -8.45
C ILE A 87 2.61 6.37 -9.76
N GLN A 88 2.93 5.30 -10.49
CA GLN A 88 2.35 5.05 -11.80
C GLN A 88 1.03 4.29 -11.72
N GLN A 89 0.35 4.21 -12.86
CA GLN A 89 -1.02 3.72 -12.99
C GLN A 89 -1.19 2.24 -12.65
N CYS A 90 -2.42 1.89 -12.30
CA CYS A 90 -2.87 0.52 -12.01
C CYS A 90 -2.19 -0.13 -10.80
N CYS A 91 -1.58 0.66 -9.92
CA CYS A 91 -1.08 0.14 -8.66
C CYS A 91 -2.23 -0.28 -7.75
N THR A 92 -1.98 -1.29 -6.89
CA THR A 92 -2.94 -1.79 -5.90
C THR A 92 -2.35 -1.63 -4.51
N PHE A 93 -3.04 -0.87 -3.64
CA PHE A 93 -2.65 -0.68 -2.25
C PHE A 93 -3.72 -1.29 -1.34
N PHE A 94 -3.46 -2.49 -0.80
CA PHE A 94 -4.22 -3.01 0.31
C PHE A 94 -3.68 -2.41 1.60
N GLY A 95 -4.17 -1.19 1.92
CA GLY A 95 -3.58 -0.29 2.90
C GLY A 95 -3.97 -0.54 4.34
N ARG A 96 -4.93 -1.42 4.61
CA ARG A 96 -5.55 -1.61 5.93
C ARG A 96 -4.55 -1.91 7.05
N GLY A 97 -3.47 -2.66 6.77
CA GLY A 97 -2.41 -2.94 7.75
C GLY A 97 -1.35 -1.83 7.90
N GLY A 98 -1.50 -0.72 7.17
CA GLY A 98 -0.59 0.42 7.15
C GLY A 98 0.46 0.35 6.04
N ILE A 99 0.58 1.42 5.27
CA ILE A 99 1.63 1.61 4.26
C ILE A 99 2.31 2.95 4.51
N THR A 100 3.62 2.93 4.67
CA THR A 100 4.43 4.13 4.74
C THR A 100 5.36 4.19 3.53
N ILE A 101 5.25 5.25 2.74
CA ILE A 101 6.10 5.52 1.58
C ILE A 101 6.89 6.79 1.90
N GLY A 102 8.21 6.70 1.91
CA GLY A 102 9.14 7.80 2.13
C GLY A 102 9.20 8.79 0.97
N ASN A 103 10.23 9.64 0.97
CA ASN A 103 10.40 10.69 -0.02
C ASN A 103 11.15 10.21 -1.26
N GLY A 104 10.80 10.76 -2.43
CA GLY A 104 11.46 10.47 -3.69
C GLY A 104 11.36 9.02 -4.13
N VAL A 105 10.29 8.33 -3.75
CA VAL A 105 10.05 6.93 -4.10
C VAL A 105 9.42 6.85 -5.49
N PHE A 106 9.95 5.94 -6.32
CA PHE A 106 9.40 5.65 -7.64
C PHE A 106 8.72 4.28 -7.65
N ILE A 107 7.42 4.27 -7.94
CA ILE A 107 6.61 3.06 -8.01
C ILE A 107 6.13 2.87 -9.45
N GLY A 108 6.63 1.82 -10.09
CA GLY A 108 6.24 1.44 -11.45
C GLY A 108 4.77 0.99 -11.55
N PRO A 109 4.22 0.91 -12.77
CA PRO A 109 2.81 0.54 -12.94
C PRO A 109 2.53 -0.89 -12.46
N LYS A 110 1.29 -1.12 -12.03
CA LYS A 110 0.80 -2.44 -11.56
C LYS A 110 1.56 -3.00 -10.36
N VAL A 111 2.23 -2.16 -9.56
CA VAL A 111 2.83 -2.59 -8.29
C VAL A 111 1.73 -2.86 -7.29
N ASN A 112 1.88 -3.95 -6.53
CA ASN A 112 0.94 -4.36 -5.49
C ASN A 112 1.63 -4.25 -4.12
N LEU A 113 1.05 -3.47 -3.22
CA LEU A 113 1.44 -3.35 -1.82
C LEU A 113 0.35 -4.00 -0.98
N ILE A 114 0.63 -5.18 -0.44
CA ILE A 114 -0.37 -6.02 0.24
C ILE A 114 -0.04 -6.07 1.72
N THR A 115 -0.91 -5.52 2.57
CA THR A 115 -0.68 -5.50 4.02
C THR A 115 -1.52 -6.51 4.80
N ILE A 116 -2.45 -7.20 4.14
CA ILE A 116 -3.43 -8.08 4.79
C ILE A 116 -3.16 -9.54 4.49
N ASN A 117 -3.28 -10.35 5.53
CA ASN A 117 -3.34 -11.81 5.46
C ASN A 117 -4.68 -12.33 5.99
N HIS A 118 -5.07 -13.51 5.53
CA HIS A 118 -6.13 -14.30 6.14
C HIS A 118 -5.57 -15.32 7.13
N ASP A 119 -6.41 -15.80 8.05
CA ASP A 119 -6.03 -16.92 8.91
C ASP A 119 -5.67 -18.15 8.04
N VAL A 120 -4.58 -18.79 8.38
CA VAL A 120 -4.12 -20.02 7.69
C VAL A 120 -5.06 -21.20 7.95
N ASN A 121 -5.79 -21.18 9.08
CA ASN A 121 -6.81 -22.17 9.37
C ASN A 121 -8.03 -21.98 8.45
N PRO A 122 -8.39 -22.97 7.61
CA PRO A 122 -9.50 -22.82 6.67
C PRO A 122 -10.85 -22.59 7.36
N VAL A 123 -11.03 -23.03 8.59
CA VAL A 123 -12.27 -22.82 9.37
C VAL A 123 -12.45 -21.33 9.72
N ASN A 124 -11.35 -20.61 9.93
CA ASN A 124 -11.33 -19.20 10.31
C ASN A 124 -10.86 -18.29 9.14
N ARG A 125 -10.90 -18.75 7.91
CA ARG A 125 -10.34 -18.05 6.73
C ARG A 125 -10.93 -16.65 6.50
N SER A 126 -12.12 -16.37 7.02
CA SER A 126 -12.73 -15.05 6.99
C SER A 126 -12.07 -14.03 7.94
N ALA A 127 -11.35 -14.50 8.95
CA ALA A 127 -10.57 -13.63 9.83
C ALA A 127 -9.30 -13.16 9.12
N THR A 128 -8.94 -11.90 9.36
CA THR A 128 -7.81 -11.23 8.71
C THR A 128 -6.95 -10.51 9.74
N TYR A 129 -5.69 -10.29 9.39
CA TYR A 129 -4.78 -9.46 10.19
C TYR A 129 -3.82 -8.70 9.29
N GLY A 130 -3.45 -7.49 9.71
CA GLY A 130 -2.53 -6.63 8.99
C GLY A 130 -1.08 -6.79 9.43
N ARG A 131 -0.16 -6.50 8.51
CA ARG A 131 1.26 -6.23 8.81
C ARG A 131 1.70 -5.05 7.95
N PRO A 132 2.28 -3.99 8.54
CA PRO A 132 2.60 -2.78 7.82
C PRO A 132 3.72 -3.01 6.79
N ILE A 133 3.63 -2.27 5.68
CA ILE A 133 4.72 -2.14 4.71
C ILE A 133 5.39 -0.79 4.93
N VAL A 134 6.73 -0.78 4.97
CA VAL A 134 7.54 0.44 5.05
C VAL A 134 8.47 0.50 3.86
N ILE A 135 8.33 1.55 3.06
CA ILE A 135 9.20 1.87 1.92
C ILE A 135 9.95 3.13 2.29
N GLU A 136 11.28 3.02 2.48
CA GLU A 136 12.12 4.16 2.83
C GLU A 136 12.37 5.07 1.63
N ASP A 137 13.07 6.19 1.87
CA ASP A 137 13.32 7.20 0.84
C ASP A 137 14.12 6.64 -0.35
N LYS A 138 13.89 7.23 -1.54
CA LYS A 138 14.64 6.96 -2.77
C LYS A 138 14.56 5.52 -3.28
N VAL A 139 13.61 4.73 -2.80
CA VAL A 139 13.35 3.38 -3.31
C VAL A 139 12.76 3.43 -4.72
N TRP A 140 13.18 2.50 -5.56
CA TRP A 140 12.57 2.27 -6.86
C TRP A 140 11.97 0.88 -6.95
N ILE A 141 10.66 0.79 -7.21
CA ILE A 141 9.95 -0.48 -7.39
C ILE A 141 9.58 -0.63 -8.85
N GLY A 142 10.12 -1.66 -9.49
CA GLY A 142 9.86 -1.99 -10.89
C GLY A 142 8.42 -2.47 -11.14
N ILE A 143 7.98 -2.32 -12.38
CA ILE A 143 6.65 -2.70 -12.86
C ILE A 143 6.20 -4.09 -12.37
N ASN A 144 4.92 -4.21 -12.00
CA ASN A 144 4.23 -5.47 -11.67
C ASN A 144 4.90 -6.26 -10.52
N SER A 145 5.63 -5.59 -9.63
CA SER A 145 6.16 -6.21 -8.42
C SER A 145 5.12 -6.27 -7.31
N THR A 146 5.23 -7.25 -6.44
CA THR A 146 4.35 -7.43 -5.29
C THR A 146 5.18 -7.41 -4.00
N ILE A 147 4.79 -6.56 -3.07
CA ILE A 147 5.39 -6.45 -1.73
C ILE A 147 4.41 -7.08 -0.74
N LEU A 148 4.88 -8.08 0.00
CA LEU A 148 4.05 -8.84 0.93
C LEU A 148 3.94 -8.18 2.31
N PRO A 149 2.95 -8.58 3.12
CA PRO A 149 2.70 -7.98 4.43
C PRO A 149 3.93 -8.04 5.36
N GLY A 150 4.23 -6.92 6.01
CA GLY A 150 5.29 -6.81 7.00
C GLY A 150 6.67 -6.47 6.44
N VAL A 151 6.80 -6.33 5.12
CA VAL A 151 8.10 -6.05 4.48
C VAL A 151 8.54 -4.60 4.66
N ARG A 152 9.81 -4.41 5.01
CA ARG A 152 10.53 -3.14 4.98
C ARG A 152 11.50 -3.10 3.81
N ILE A 153 11.42 -2.05 2.99
CA ILE A 153 12.35 -1.81 1.88
C ILE A 153 13.24 -0.63 2.28
N GLY A 154 14.53 -0.90 2.45
CA GLY A 154 15.53 0.06 2.92
C GLY A 154 15.85 1.15 1.89
N HIS A 155 16.34 2.27 2.39
CA HIS A 155 16.69 3.48 1.63
C HIS A 155 17.47 3.16 0.34
N GLY A 156 17.03 3.75 -0.78
CA GLY A 156 17.71 3.63 -2.07
C GLY A 156 17.72 2.23 -2.69
N ALA A 157 16.98 1.27 -2.10
CA ALA A 157 16.89 -0.07 -2.69
C ALA A 157 16.09 -0.08 -4.00
N ILE A 158 16.38 -1.07 -4.84
CA ILE A 158 15.70 -1.28 -6.12
C ILE A 158 15.07 -2.67 -6.13
N ILE A 159 13.78 -2.70 -6.44
CA ILE A 159 13.03 -3.94 -6.69
C ILE A 159 12.91 -4.13 -8.20
N GLY A 160 13.50 -5.21 -8.72
CA GLY A 160 13.38 -5.55 -10.14
C GLY A 160 11.93 -5.84 -10.55
N ALA A 161 11.61 -5.61 -11.81
CA ALA A 161 10.27 -5.83 -12.36
C ALA A 161 9.78 -7.28 -12.11
N GLN A 162 8.46 -7.45 -11.89
CA GLN A 162 7.79 -8.75 -11.68
C GLN A 162 8.32 -9.54 -10.46
N SER A 163 8.88 -8.87 -9.48
CA SER A 163 9.40 -9.51 -8.27
C SER A 163 8.32 -9.69 -7.21
N VAL A 164 8.44 -10.75 -6.40
CA VAL A 164 7.64 -10.95 -5.19
C VAL A 164 8.54 -10.85 -3.98
N VAL A 165 8.43 -9.72 -3.28
CA VAL A 165 9.26 -9.41 -2.10
C VAL A 165 8.59 -9.98 -0.85
N THR A 166 9.22 -11.00 -0.26
CA THR A 166 8.70 -11.76 0.87
C THR A 166 9.43 -11.50 2.19
N HIS A 167 10.54 -10.75 2.14
CA HIS A 167 11.40 -10.42 3.29
C HIS A 167 11.94 -9.00 3.13
N ASP A 168 12.42 -8.43 4.22
CA ASP A 168 13.03 -7.11 4.23
C ASP A 168 14.18 -6.99 3.22
N VAL A 169 14.27 -5.83 2.59
CA VAL A 169 15.31 -5.49 1.62
C VAL A 169 16.28 -4.49 2.26
N PRO A 170 17.57 -4.84 2.37
CA PRO A 170 18.56 -3.91 2.93
C PRO A 170 18.68 -2.62 2.10
N PRO A 171 19.09 -1.49 2.71
CA PRO A 171 19.37 -0.26 1.98
C PRO A 171 20.40 -0.48 0.86
N MET A 172 20.31 0.34 -0.19
CA MET A 172 21.27 0.36 -1.31
C MET A 172 21.48 -1.04 -1.92
N THR A 173 20.40 -1.80 -2.09
CA THR A 173 20.43 -3.19 -2.57
C THR A 173 19.45 -3.39 -3.70
N ILE A 174 19.86 -4.11 -4.74
CA ILE A 174 18.99 -4.56 -5.83
C ILE A 174 18.53 -5.98 -5.55
N VAL A 175 17.21 -6.18 -5.52
CA VAL A 175 16.58 -7.51 -5.43
C VAL A 175 15.70 -7.77 -6.63
N ALA A 176 15.58 -9.04 -7.06
CA ALA A 176 14.67 -9.43 -8.13
C ALA A 176 14.25 -10.90 -8.01
N GLY A 177 13.15 -11.25 -8.69
CA GLY A 177 12.66 -12.62 -8.84
C GLY A 177 11.44 -12.95 -7.96
N ASN A 178 10.96 -14.19 -8.05
CA ASN A 178 9.87 -14.73 -7.25
C ASN A 178 10.28 -16.08 -6.63
N PRO A 179 10.54 -16.14 -5.30
CA PRO A 179 10.64 -14.98 -4.41
C PRO A 179 11.89 -14.14 -4.72
N ALA A 180 11.83 -12.84 -4.40
CA ALA A 180 12.93 -11.90 -4.65
C ALA A 180 14.19 -12.29 -3.86
N ARG A 181 15.35 -12.18 -4.51
CA ARG A 181 16.66 -12.43 -3.92
C ARG A 181 17.61 -11.27 -4.22
N ILE A 182 18.59 -11.08 -3.38
CA ILE A 182 19.62 -10.06 -3.58
C ILE A 182 20.40 -10.38 -4.86
N ILE A 183 20.45 -9.40 -5.76
CA ILE A 183 21.25 -9.46 -6.99
C ILE A 183 22.63 -8.84 -6.73
N LYS A 184 22.65 -7.62 -6.16
CA LYS A 184 23.87 -6.91 -5.82
C LYS A 184 23.59 -5.72 -4.89
N LYS A 185 24.64 -5.15 -4.31
CA LYS A 185 24.64 -3.83 -3.68
C LYS A 185 24.89 -2.74 -4.71
N ILE A 186 24.33 -1.55 -4.47
CA ILE A 186 24.54 -0.32 -5.25
C ILE A 186 25.74 0.43 -4.71
#